data_c4782255884dee29db2b105346f0a3ca
#
_entry.id   c4782255884dee29db2b105346f0a3ca
#
_cell.length_a   1.000
_cell.length_b   1.000
_cell.length_c   1.000
_cell.angle_alpha   90.00
_cell.angle_beta   90.00
_cell.angle_gamma   90.00
#
_symmetry.space_group_name_H-M   'P 1'
#
loop_
_entity.id
_entity.type
_entity.pdbx_description
1 polymer ?
#
loop_
_entity_poly.entity_id
_entity_poly.type
_entity_poly.pdbx_seq_one_letter_code
_entity_poly.pdbx_strand_id
1 'polypeptide(L)'
;FNRFFSIIKPEYFELIFRNWVKQVCQEVKGVVAIDGKLMRGPSQCDGEHTTGKEGFKLWMVSAWSAVNGISLGQVKVDDKSNEITAIPLLINSLELSGCIVTIDAMGCQKDITQTIIERDANYIIAIKENKKKNYQLAKQIIDDYQDRDEIINRVTRHVSENTGHGRVEKRTCTVVSYGSIMEKMFKKKLVGLKSIVGIKSERTIVATGEYTQEVRYYVTSLDNTKPEEIASAIRQHWSIENNLHWQLDVTFREDYSKKVKNAARNFSVATKMALTI
;
A
#
# COMPACT_ATOMS: atom_id res chain seq x y z
N PHE A 1 -26.96 -17.91 -1.94
CA PHE A 1 -26.01 -16.83 -1.57
C PHE A 1 -25.85 -15.81 -2.70
N ASN A 2 -25.53 -16.20 -3.95
CA ASN A 2 -25.30 -15.25 -5.05
C ASN A 2 -26.48 -14.28 -5.26
N ARG A 3 -27.74 -14.78 -5.28
CA ARG A 3 -28.94 -13.95 -5.43
C ARG A 3 -29.09 -12.94 -4.28
N PHE A 4 -28.83 -13.35 -3.04
CA PHE A 4 -28.88 -12.48 -1.87
C PHE A 4 -27.87 -11.34 -1.98
N PHE A 5 -26.59 -11.66 -2.19
CA PHE A 5 -25.53 -10.66 -2.30
C PHE A 5 -25.65 -9.78 -3.56
N SER A 6 -26.37 -10.20 -4.61
CA SER A 6 -26.60 -9.36 -5.79
C SER A 6 -27.61 -8.24 -5.54
N ILE A 7 -28.47 -8.36 -4.51
CA ILE A 7 -29.52 -7.39 -4.18
C ILE A 7 -29.03 -6.33 -3.18
N ILE A 8 -28.15 -6.71 -2.25
CA ILE A 8 -27.65 -5.79 -1.22
C ILE A 8 -26.83 -4.69 -1.90
N LYS A 9 -27.10 -3.44 -1.50
CA LYS A 9 -26.29 -2.29 -1.92
C LYS A 9 -24.91 -2.37 -1.25
N PRO A 10 -23.82 -2.43 -1.99
CA PRO A 10 -22.48 -2.66 -1.45
C PRO A 10 -22.05 -1.59 -0.42
N GLU A 11 -22.47 -0.35 -0.61
CA GLU A 11 -22.13 0.77 0.27
C GLU A 11 -22.61 0.53 1.71
N TYR A 12 -23.82 -0.04 1.87
CA TYR A 12 -24.35 -0.40 3.19
C TYR A 12 -23.61 -1.59 3.79
N PHE A 13 -23.28 -2.58 2.97
CA PHE A 13 -22.55 -3.75 3.47
C PHE A 13 -21.11 -3.42 3.86
N GLU A 14 -20.47 -2.55 3.08
CA GLU A 14 -19.14 -2.00 3.43
C GLU A 14 -19.18 -1.14 4.70
N LEU A 15 -20.27 -0.38 4.95
CA LEU A 15 -20.46 0.35 6.20
C LEU A 15 -20.62 -0.60 7.39
N ILE A 16 -21.44 -1.65 7.26
CA ILE A 16 -21.60 -2.70 8.28
C ILE A 16 -20.25 -3.36 8.57
N PHE A 17 -19.48 -3.67 7.54
CA PHE A 17 -18.14 -4.24 7.68
C PHE A 17 -17.21 -3.33 8.49
N ARG A 18 -17.12 -2.04 8.17
CA ARG A 18 -16.29 -1.09 8.93
C ARG A 18 -16.74 -0.96 10.39
N ASN A 19 -18.05 -0.95 10.64
CA ASN A 19 -18.58 -0.92 12.01
C ASN A 19 -18.22 -2.21 12.78
N TRP A 20 -18.28 -3.36 12.14
CA TRP A 20 -17.86 -4.63 12.72
C TRP A 20 -16.35 -4.63 13.00
N VAL A 21 -15.51 -4.15 12.07
CA VAL A 21 -14.07 -4.00 12.27
C VAL A 21 -13.77 -3.14 13.51
N LYS A 22 -14.47 -2.03 13.70
CA LYS A 22 -14.31 -1.17 14.89
C LYS A 22 -14.64 -1.89 16.21
N GLN A 23 -15.53 -2.87 16.18
CA GLN A 23 -15.86 -3.68 17.38
C GLN A 23 -14.81 -4.76 17.63
N VAL A 24 -14.28 -5.38 16.59
CA VAL A 24 -13.26 -6.44 16.68
C VAL A 24 -11.88 -5.85 16.96
N CYS A 25 -11.55 -4.73 16.32
CA CYS A 25 -10.30 -4.03 16.49
C CYS A 25 -10.54 -2.72 17.25
N GLN A 26 -10.33 -2.74 18.57
CA GLN A 26 -10.57 -1.58 19.42
C GLN A 26 -9.70 -0.38 19.06
N GLU A 27 -8.47 -0.62 18.57
CA GLU A 27 -7.55 0.41 18.17
C GLU A 27 -6.70 -0.05 16.98
N VAL A 28 -6.66 0.76 15.93
CA VAL A 28 -5.76 0.55 14.79
C VAL A 28 -4.45 1.27 15.08
N LYS A 29 -3.34 0.52 15.12
CA LYS A 29 -2.00 1.05 15.37
C LYS A 29 -1.00 0.53 14.34
N GLY A 30 0.14 1.22 14.25
CA GLY A 30 1.25 0.81 13.40
C GLY A 30 0.97 1.01 11.91
N VAL A 31 1.32 0.02 11.10
CA VAL A 31 1.27 0.14 9.64
C VAL A 31 -0.09 -0.26 9.09
N VAL A 32 -0.66 0.63 8.29
CA VAL A 32 -1.84 0.37 7.46
C VAL A 32 -1.41 0.42 5.99
N ALA A 33 -1.37 -0.75 5.35
CA ALA A 33 -1.07 -0.86 3.93
C ALA A 33 -2.32 -0.62 3.09
N ILE A 34 -2.21 0.22 2.07
CA ILE A 34 -3.28 0.46 1.09
C ILE A 34 -2.79 0.02 -0.28
N ASP A 35 -3.56 -0.83 -0.93
CA ASP A 35 -3.22 -1.35 -2.25
C ASP A 35 -4.49 -1.70 -3.05
N GLY A 36 -4.35 -1.67 -4.39
CA GLY A 36 -5.39 -1.97 -5.34
C GLY A 36 -5.29 -3.39 -5.88
N LYS A 37 -6.44 -4.05 -6.00
CA LYS A 37 -6.55 -5.39 -6.58
C LYS A 37 -7.59 -5.42 -7.70
N LEU A 38 -7.21 -5.98 -8.85
CA LEU A 38 -8.13 -6.33 -9.91
C LEU A 38 -8.78 -7.67 -9.61
N MET A 39 -10.11 -7.67 -9.46
CA MET A 39 -10.91 -8.91 -9.40
C MET A 39 -11.27 -9.35 -10.82
N ARG A 40 -10.87 -10.56 -11.23
CA ARG A 40 -11.05 -11.10 -12.59
C ARG A 40 -12.30 -11.94 -12.75
N GLY A 41 -12.87 -12.43 -11.63
CA GLY A 41 -14.04 -13.32 -11.63
C GLY A 41 -15.40 -12.68 -11.89
N PRO A 42 -15.64 -11.37 -11.62
CA PRO A 42 -16.93 -10.75 -11.83
C PRO A 42 -17.34 -10.72 -13.31
N SER A 43 -18.63 -10.96 -13.55
CA SER A 43 -19.24 -10.75 -14.87
C SER A 43 -20.39 -9.75 -14.73
N GLN A 44 -20.46 -8.77 -15.66
CA GLN A 44 -21.59 -7.86 -15.73
C GLN A 44 -22.74 -8.53 -16.48
N CYS A 45 -23.84 -8.74 -15.80
CA CYS A 45 -25.11 -9.15 -16.41
C CYS A 45 -26.13 -8.03 -16.18
N ASP A 46 -25.95 -6.89 -16.82
CA ASP A 46 -27.00 -5.96 -17.08
C ASP A 46 -27.34 -6.11 -18.56
N GLY A 47 -28.50 -6.65 -18.86
CA GLY A 47 -29.29 -6.81 -20.08
C GLY A 47 -28.82 -6.35 -21.48
N GLU A 48 -27.65 -5.79 -21.61
CA GLU A 48 -27.00 -5.51 -22.88
C GLU A 48 -25.95 -6.60 -23.15
N HIS A 49 -26.27 -7.39 -24.19
CA HIS A 49 -25.33 -8.34 -24.79
C HIS A 49 -24.14 -7.56 -25.37
N THR A 50 -23.15 -7.24 -24.55
CA THR A 50 -21.85 -6.85 -25.06
C THR A 50 -21.14 -8.11 -25.56
N THR A 51 -21.31 -8.39 -26.84
CA THR A 51 -20.53 -9.35 -27.63
C THR A 51 -19.09 -8.87 -27.79
N GLY A 52 -18.41 -8.56 -26.70
CA GLY A 52 -17.01 -8.10 -26.69
C GLY A 52 -16.18 -8.94 -25.72
N LYS A 53 -15.05 -9.43 -26.17
CA LYS A 53 -14.07 -10.29 -25.48
C LYS A 53 -13.40 -9.66 -24.25
N GLU A 54 -13.82 -8.50 -23.76
CA GLU A 54 -13.30 -7.90 -22.53
C GLU A 54 -14.27 -8.14 -21.38
N GLY A 55 -13.92 -9.06 -20.48
CA GLY A 55 -14.64 -9.30 -19.24
C GLY A 55 -14.69 -8.02 -18.38
N PHE A 56 -15.76 -7.85 -17.63
CA PHE A 56 -15.91 -6.77 -16.66
C PHE A 56 -14.75 -6.80 -15.66
N LYS A 57 -14.02 -5.68 -15.54
CA LYS A 57 -12.89 -5.53 -14.62
C LYS A 57 -13.35 -4.74 -13.40
N LEU A 58 -13.36 -5.37 -12.23
CA LEU A 58 -13.67 -4.72 -10.97
C LEU A 58 -12.38 -4.45 -10.20
N TRP A 59 -12.01 -3.18 -10.11
CA TRP A 59 -10.87 -2.75 -9.29
C TRP A 59 -11.34 -2.36 -7.90
N MET A 60 -10.65 -2.88 -6.89
CA MET A 60 -10.92 -2.60 -5.48
C MET A 60 -9.64 -2.09 -4.80
N VAL A 61 -9.72 -0.97 -4.09
CA VAL A 61 -8.68 -0.51 -3.17
C VAL A 61 -9.04 -0.99 -1.77
N SER A 62 -8.10 -1.61 -1.09
CA SER A 62 -8.27 -2.16 0.26
C SER A 62 -7.25 -1.56 1.23
N ALA A 63 -7.62 -1.46 2.51
CA ALA A 63 -6.73 -1.11 3.60
C ALA A 63 -6.55 -2.32 4.52
N TRP A 64 -5.30 -2.63 4.86
CA TRP A 64 -4.87 -3.74 5.68
C TRP A 64 -4.06 -3.27 6.88
N SER A 65 -4.50 -3.59 8.09
CA SER A 65 -3.70 -3.39 9.29
C SER A 65 -2.69 -4.53 9.43
N ALA A 66 -1.40 -4.20 9.26
CA ALA A 66 -0.34 -5.19 9.33
C ALA A 66 -0.17 -5.77 10.74
N VAL A 67 -0.40 -4.97 11.78
CA VAL A 67 -0.28 -5.39 13.18
C VAL A 67 -1.46 -6.23 13.63
N ASN A 68 -2.68 -5.80 13.29
CA ASN A 68 -3.90 -6.49 13.69
C ASN A 68 -4.21 -7.72 12.79
N GLY A 69 -3.60 -7.81 11.59
CA GLY A 69 -3.85 -8.90 10.65
C GLY A 69 -5.26 -8.89 10.06
N ILE A 70 -5.87 -7.71 9.89
CA ILE A 70 -7.25 -7.56 9.41
C ILE A 70 -7.38 -6.52 8.30
N SER A 71 -8.38 -6.73 7.44
CA SER A 71 -8.80 -5.69 6.48
C SER A 71 -9.68 -4.66 7.18
N LEU A 72 -9.33 -3.37 7.04
CA LEU A 72 -10.06 -2.26 7.68
C LEU A 72 -11.22 -1.76 6.82
N GLY A 73 -11.17 -1.96 5.53
CA GLY A 73 -12.17 -1.49 4.58
C GLY A 73 -11.74 -1.65 3.13
N GLN A 74 -12.67 -1.37 2.24
CA GLN A 74 -12.46 -1.37 0.80
C GLN A 74 -13.30 -0.30 0.12
N VAL A 75 -12.88 0.12 -1.08
CA VAL A 75 -13.63 1.02 -1.97
C VAL A 75 -13.47 0.53 -3.40
N LYS A 76 -14.57 0.52 -4.18
CA LYS A 76 -14.51 0.27 -5.62
C LYS A 76 -13.87 1.47 -6.32
N VAL A 77 -12.99 1.20 -7.27
CA VAL A 77 -12.50 2.22 -8.22
C VAL A 77 -13.57 2.40 -9.31
N ASP A 78 -13.96 3.64 -9.56
CA ASP A 78 -14.95 3.93 -10.59
C ASP A 78 -14.41 3.62 -11.98
N ASP A 79 -15.27 3.16 -12.89
CA ASP A 79 -14.91 2.65 -14.22
C ASP A 79 -14.21 3.69 -15.11
N LYS A 80 -14.46 4.99 -14.86
CA LYS A 80 -13.84 6.13 -15.57
C LYS A 80 -12.68 6.77 -14.80
N SER A 81 -12.18 6.11 -13.76
CA SER A 81 -11.21 6.63 -12.80
C SER A 81 -10.07 5.64 -12.58
N ASN A 82 -9.23 5.93 -11.61
CA ASN A 82 -8.13 5.08 -11.17
C ASN A 82 -8.05 5.06 -9.63
N GLU A 83 -7.14 4.27 -9.09
CA GLU A 83 -6.94 4.13 -7.65
C GLU A 83 -6.66 5.47 -6.94
N ILE A 84 -6.09 6.46 -7.65
CA ILE A 84 -5.75 7.78 -7.08
C ILE A 84 -6.98 8.50 -6.51
N THR A 85 -8.16 8.30 -7.09
CA THR A 85 -9.40 8.90 -6.59
C THR A 85 -10.08 8.07 -5.51
N ALA A 86 -9.89 6.76 -5.53
CA ALA A 86 -10.47 5.85 -4.55
C ALA A 86 -9.73 5.85 -3.21
N ILE A 87 -8.39 6.04 -3.24
CA ILE A 87 -7.56 6.06 -2.02
C ILE A 87 -8.00 7.12 -1.00
N PRO A 88 -8.23 8.41 -1.37
CA PRO A 88 -8.72 9.40 -0.41
C PRO A 88 -10.09 9.06 0.18
N LEU A 89 -10.99 8.46 -0.62
CA LEU A 89 -12.31 8.03 -0.13
C LEU A 89 -12.17 6.93 0.93
N LEU A 90 -11.27 5.98 0.70
CA LEU A 90 -10.99 4.92 1.66
C LEU A 90 -10.37 5.50 2.95
N ILE A 91 -9.31 6.32 2.84
CA ILE A 91 -8.67 6.98 3.98
C ILE A 91 -9.67 7.75 4.82
N ASN A 92 -10.55 8.52 4.17
CA ASN A 92 -11.58 9.32 4.84
C ASN A 92 -12.63 8.48 5.58
N SER A 93 -12.78 7.21 5.23
CA SER A 93 -13.73 6.28 5.87
C SER A 93 -13.15 5.52 7.07
N LEU A 94 -11.85 5.70 7.39
CA LEU A 94 -11.12 4.95 8.41
C LEU A 94 -10.64 5.86 9.54
N GLU A 95 -10.42 5.27 10.72
CA GLU A 95 -9.73 5.90 11.84
C GLU A 95 -8.24 5.54 11.76
N LEU A 96 -7.39 6.52 11.41
CA LEU A 96 -5.98 6.30 11.12
C LEU A 96 -5.03 7.14 11.98
N SER A 97 -5.55 7.86 12.97
CA SER A 97 -4.73 8.71 13.85
C SER A 97 -3.58 7.90 14.47
N GLY A 98 -2.36 8.44 14.37
CA GLY A 98 -1.14 7.81 14.86
C GLY A 98 -0.61 6.64 14.01
N CYS A 99 -1.30 6.24 12.93
CA CYS A 99 -0.86 5.17 12.04
C CYS A 99 0.19 5.64 11.02
N ILE A 100 0.89 4.68 10.43
CA ILE A 100 1.75 4.87 9.25
C ILE A 100 1.04 4.24 8.04
N VAL A 101 0.54 5.07 7.15
CA VAL A 101 -0.10 4.61 5.91
C VAL A 101 0.98 4.35 4.86
N THR A 102 1.02 3.13 4.31
CA THR A 102 1.95 2.76 3.24
C THR A 102 1.19 2.53 1.94
N ILE A 103 1.68 3.13 0.85
CA ILE A 103 1.04 3.06 -0.47
C ILE A 103 2.13 2.88 -1.53
N ASP A 104 1.80 2.22 -2.62
CA ASP A 104 2.67 2.10 -3.77
C ASP A 104 2.88 3.44 -4.51
N ALA A 105 3.65 3.43 -5.61
CA ALA A 105 4.02 4.65 -6.33
C ALA A 105 2.85 5.39 -7.01
N MET A 106 1.70 4.76 -7.16
CA MET A 106 0.49 5.45 -7.65
C MET A 106 -0.04 6.45 -6.62
N GLY A 107 0.12 6.14 -5.33
CA GLY A 107 -0.25 7.01 -4.21
C GLY A 107 0.61 8.28 -4.05
N CYS A 108 1.70 8.45 -4.80
CA CYS A 108 2.57 9.64 -4.71
C CYS A 108 1.88 10.88 -5.32
N GLN A 109 0.82 11.36 -4.66
CA GLN A 109 -0.02 12.50 -5.08
C GLN A 109 -0.23 13.46 -3.90
N LYS A 110 -0.38 14.76 -4.21
CA LYS A 110 -0.58 15.79 -3.21
C LYS A 110 -1.85 15.55 -2.38
N ASP A 111 -2.95 15.25 -3.05
CA ASP A 111 -4.26 15.09 -2.40
C ASP A 111 -4.28 13.89 -1.45
N ILE A 112 -3.58 12.80 -1.82
CA ILE A 112 -3.45 11.63 -0.96
C ILE A 112 -2.62 11.96 0.29
N THR A 113 -1.45 12.60 0.12
CA THR A 113 -0.62 12.99 1.28
C THR A 113 -1.33 14.00 2.18
N GLN A 114 -2.10 14.92 1.61
CA GLN A 114 -2.90 15.87 2.36
C GLN A 114 -3.97 15.14 3.18
N THR A 115 -4.74 14.24 2.56
CA THR A 115 -5.79 13.45 3.23
C THR A 115 -5.22 12.63 4.39
N ILE A 116 -4.03 12.03 4.23
CA ILE A 116 -3.38 11.26 5.31
C ILE A 116 -3.01 12.17 6.49
N ILE A 117 -2.39 13.32 6.22
CA ILE A 117 -2.00 14.27 7.27
C ILE A 117 -3.22 14.86 7.98
N GLU A 118 -4.31 15.17 7.27
CA GLU A 118 -5.56 15.64 7.85
C GLU A 118 -6.25 14.60 8.74
N ARG A 119 -5.88 13.31 8.61
CA ARG A 119 -6.32 12.21 9.47
C ARG A 119 -5.35 11.93 10.63
N ASP A 120 -4.43 12.85 10.90
CA ASP A 120 -3.42 12.74 11.96
C ASP A 120 -2.58 11.46 11.84
N ALA A 121 -2.32 11.02 10.60
CA ALA A 121 -1.52 9.87 10.26
C ALA A 121 -0.23 10.27 9.53
N ASN A 122 0.74 9.37 9.54
CA ASN A 122 1.96 9.48 8.75
C ASN A 122 1.87 8.64 7.49
N TYR A 123 2.74 8.92 6.52
CA TYR A 123 2.80 8.12 5.29
C TYR A 123 4.23 7.68 4.94
N ILE A 124 4.32 6.55 4.24
CA ILE A 124 5.49 6.14 3.47
C ILE A 124 4.99 5.70 2.09
N ILE A 125 5.40 6.41 1.04
CA ILE A 125 4.91 6.19 -0.33
C ILE A 125 6.09 5.91 -1.24
N ALA A 126 6.01 4.83 -2.02
CA ALA A 126 7.03 4.48 -2.98
C ALA A 126 7.13 5.53 -4.12
N ILE A 127 8.33 5.70 -4.67
CA ILE A 127 8.57 6.48 -5.88
C ILE A 127 9.12 5.54 -6.94
N LYS A 128 8.51 5.54 -8.12
CA LYS A 128 8.95 4.77 -9.29
C LYS A 128 9.09 5.70 -10.51
N GLU A 129 9.52 5.14 -11.62
CA GLU A 129 9.75 5.89 -12.87
C GLU A 129 8.50 6.56 -13.46
N ASN A 130 7.29 6.18 -13.04
CA ASN A 130 6.05 6.87 -13.39
C ASN A 130 6.06 8.36 -12.96
N LYS A 131 6.92 8.73 -12.01
CA LYS A 131 7.22 10.09 -11.56
C LYS A 131 8.68 10.45 -11.84
N LYS A 132 9.11 10.30 -13.10
CA LYS A 132 10.52 10.34 -13.56
C LYS A 132 11.37 11.40 -12.87
N LYS A 133 10.89 12.67 -12.77
CA LYS A 133 11.66 13.76 -12.14
C LYS A 133 11.87 13.54 -10.65
N ASN A 134 10.82 13.14 -9.92
CA ASN A 134 10.90 12.87 -8.48
C ASN A 134 11.76 11.63 -8.20
N TYR A 135 11.66 10.60 -9.06
CA TYR A 135 12.46 9.40 -8.97
C TYR A 135 13.96 9.70 -9.15
N GLN A 136 14.32 10.43 -10.22
CA GLN A 136 15.71 10.81 -10.48
C GLN A 136 16.30 11.66 -9.36
N LEU A 137 15.50 12.59 -8.82
CA LEU A 137 15.92 13.42 -7.71
C LEU A 137 16.12 12.60 -6.42
N ALA A 138 15.18 11.70 -6.08
CA ALA A 138 15.32 10.82 -4.92
C ALA A 138 16.54 9.91 -5.06
N LYS A 139 16.75 9.36 -6.26
CA LYS A 139 17.93 8.56 -6.57
C LYS A 139 19.21 9.37 -6.36
N GLN A 140 19.33 10.54 -6.97
CA GLN A 140 20.51 11.39 -6.81
C GLN A 140 20.79 11.72 -5.35
N ILE A 141 19.76 12.09 -4.59
CA ILE A 141 19.90 12.40 -3.16
C ILE A 141 20.44 11.19 -2.39
N ILE A 142 19.86 10.00 -2.61
CA ILE A 142 20.30 8.79 -1.90
C ILE A 142 21.72 8.41 -2.35
N ASP A 143 22.03 8.45 -3.64
CA ASP A 143 23.37 8.15 -4.16
C ASP A 143 24.43 9.12 -3.61
N ASP A 144 24.13 10.43 -3.52
CA ASP A 144 25.04 11.46 -2.99
C ASP A 144 25.35 11.25 -1.48
N TYR A 145 24.44 10.60 -0.76
CA TYR A 145 24.59 10.36 0.69
C TYR A 145 24.89 8.91 1.06
N GLN A 146 24.86 7.97 0.12
CA GLN A 146 25.03 6.54 0.39
C GLN A 146 26.41 6.19 0.95
N ASP A 147 27.46 6.89 0.47
CA ASP A 147 28.87 6.63 0.83
C ASP A 147 29.49 7.72 1.72
N ARG A 148 28.70 8.71 2.13
CA ARG A 148 29.18 9.76 3.02
C ARG A 148 28.88 9.39 4.46
N ASP A 149 29.92 9.26 5.26
CA ASP A 149 29.78 9.19 6.71
C ASP A 149 29.02 10.40 7.23
N GLU A 150 28.06 10.15 8.08
CA GLU A 150 27.16 11.03 8.78
C GLU A 150 27.51 12.53 8.72
N ILE A 151 27.08 13.22 7.68
CA ILE A 151 27.00 14.67 7.70
C ILE A 151 25.89 15.03 8.68
N ILE A 152 26.34 15.23 9.94
CA ILE A 152 25.64 15.82 11.08
C ILE A 152 24.14 15.96 10.87
N ASN A 153 23.38 15.03 11.46
CA ASN A 153 21.91 15.04 11.65
C ASN A 153 21.01 15.01 10.39
N ARG A 154 21.55 14.83 9.18
CA ARG A 154 20.72 14.77 7.97
C ARG A 154 20.50 13.37 7.44
N VAL A 155 21.38 12.45 7.75
CA VAL A 155 21.33 11.08 7.24
C VAL A 155 21.38 10.11 8.40
N THR A 156 20.47 9.16 8.39
CA THR A 156 20.50 8.04 9.33
C THR A 156 20.37 6.73 8.55
N ARG A 157 20.90 5.65 9.09
CA ARG A 157 20.89 4.34 8.47
C ARG A 157 20.48 3.25 9.45
N HIS A 158 19.79 2.25 8.90
CA HIS A 158 19.53 0.99 9.58
C HIS A 158 19.88 -0.16 8.63
N VAL A 159 20.65 -1.14 9.13
CA VAL A 159 21.02 -2.33 8.37
C VAL A 159 20.41 -3.55 9.04
N SER A 160 19.75 -4.38 8.24
CA SER A 160 19.23 -5.67 8.68
C SER A 160 19.73 -6.79 7.77
N GLU A 161 20.09 -7.92 8.37
CA GLU A 161 20.53 -9.13 7.65
C GLU A 161 19.63 -10.30 8.04
N ASN A 162 19.22 -11.07 7.04
CA ASN A 162 18.42 -12.28 7.24
C ASN A 162 18.99 -13.42 6.40
N THR A 163 19.14 -14.58 7.02
CA THR A 163 19.53 -15.82 6.35
C THR A 163 18.36 -16.79 6.42
N GLY A 164 17.93 -17.31 5.28
CA GLY A 164 16.82 -18.27 5.21
C GLY A 164 16.52 -18.70 3.78
N HIS A 165 15.89 -19.84 3.63
CA HIS A 165 15.49 -20.38 2.32
C HIS A 165 16.64 -20.44 1.30
N GLY A 166 17.87 -20.80 1.74
CA GLY A 166 19.04 -20.91 0.89
C GLY A 166 19.60 -19.58 0.36
N ARG A 167 19.28 -18.47 1.01
CA ARG A 167 19.78 -17.13 0.63
C ARG A 167 20.15 -16.27 1.83
N VAL A 168 21.07 -15.36 1.62
CA VAL A 168 21.43 -14.28 2.54
C VAL A 168 20.89 -12.99 1.95
N GLU A 169 20.12 -12.24 2.72
CA GLU A 169 19.60 -10.95 2.34
C GLU A 169 20.09 -9.87 3.31
N LYS A 170 20.73 -8.84 2.77
CA LYS A 170 21.10 -7.62 3.49
C LYS A 170 20.28 -6.47 3.00
N ARG A 171 19.67 -5.70 3.90
CA ARG A 171 18.91 -4.51 3.57
C ARG A 171 19.48 -3.32 4.32
N THR A 172 19.80 -2.27 3.57
CA THR A 172 20.25 -0.98 4.11
C THR A 172 19.16 0.05 3.86
N CYS A 173 18.58 0.58 4.92
CA CYS A 173 17.65 1.71 4.90
C CYS A 173 18.44 2.99 5.14
N THR A 174 18.50 3.87 4.15
CA THR A 174 19.11 5.20 4.26
C THR A 174 17.99 6.22 4.27
N VAL A 175 17.89 7.04 5.31
CA VAL A 175 16.90 8.10 5.47
C VAL A 175 17.59 9.46 5.46
N VAL A 176 17.19 10.30 4.51
CA VAL A 176 17.73 11.65 4.33
C VAL A 176 16.66 12.67 4.67
N SER A 177 16.96 13.54 5.65
CA SER A 177 16.05 14.59 6.07
C SER A 177 15.78 15.58 4.94
N TYR A 178 14.51 15.85 4.69
CA TYR A 178 14.03 16.78 3.66
C TYR A 178 14.13 18.22 4.15
N GLY A 179 15.10 18.99 3.63
CA GLY A 179 15.32 20.38 4.01
C GLY A 179 14.76 21.38 2.98
N SER A 180 14.76 22.64 3.34
CA SER A 180 14.23 23.76 2.52
C SER A 180 14.82 23.84 1.10
N ILE A 181 16.05 23.39 0.90
CA ILE A 181 16.69 23.35 -0.43
C ILE A 181 16.02 22.27 -1.31
N MET A 182 15.72 21.11 -0.74
CA MET A 182 15.04 20.02 -1.47
C MET A 182 13.57 20.34 -1.76
N GLU A 183 12.92 21.16 -0.92
CA GLU A 183 11.53 21.58 -1.13
C GLU A 183 11.32 22.30 -2.47
N LYS A 184 12.31 23.10 -2.90
CA LYS A 184 12.27 23.79 -4.20
C LYS A 184 12.47 22.83 -5.39
N MET A 185 13.07 21.68 -5.15
CA MET A 185 13.41 20.71 -6.19
C MET A 185 12.23 19.76 -6.49
N PHE A 186 11.37 19.45 -5.50
CA PHE A 186 10.17 18.65 -5.74
C PHE A 186 9.05 19.53 -6.32
N LYS A 187 8.77 19.39 -7.63
CA LYS A 187 7.80 20.22 -8.36
C LYS A 187 6.34 20.11 -7.89
N LYS A 188 5.98 19.00 -7.23
CA LYS A 188 4.68 18.84 -6.57
C LYS A 188 4.94 18.77 -5.07
N LYS A 189 4.43 19.74 -4.33
CA LYS A 189 4.52 19.73 -2.86
C LYS A 189 3.68 18.57 -2.33
N LEU A 190 4.35 17.57 -1.77
CA LEU A 190 3.72 16.54 -0.96
C LEU A 190 3.52 17.11 0.45
N VAL A 191 2.30 17.08 0.95
CA VAL A 191 1.98 17.67 2.25
C VAL A 191 2.64 16.86 3.36
N GLY A 192 3.31 17.55 4.30
CA GLY A 192 3.96 16.89 5.44
C GLY A 192 5.26 16.15 5.12
N LEU A 193 5.83 16.25 3.90
CA LEU A 193 7.07 15.57 3.54
C LEU A 193 8.22 16.00 4.44
N LYS A 194 8.87 15.03 5.12
CA LYS A 194 10.03 15.29 6.01
C LYS A 194 11.29 14.56 5.58
N SER A 195 11.19 13.39 4.97
CA SER A 195 12.37 12.59 4.60
C SER A 195 12.20 11.87 3.26
N ILE A 196 13.35 11.62 2.62
CA ILE A 196 13.50 10.73 1.46
C ILE A 196 14.20 9.47 1.94
N VAL A 197 13.77 8.31 1.47
CA VAL A 197 14.26 7.01 1.91
C VAL A 197 14.74 6.21 0.72
N GLY A 198 15.91 5.59 0.85
CA GLY A 198 16.43 4.55 -0.05
C GLY A 198 16.53 3.22 0.68
N ILE A 199 15.93 2.18 0.11
CA ILE A 199 16.14 0.80 0.56
C ILE A 199 16.99 0.08 -0.46
N LYS A 200 18.25 -0.20 -0.09
CA LYS A 200 19.14 -1.06 -0.84
C LYS A 200 18.95 -2.50 -0.35
N SER A 201 18.57 -3.39 -1.23
CA SER A 201 18.42 -4.83 -0.96
C SER A 201 19.48 -5.60 -1.73
N GLU A 202 20.31 -6.32 -1.03
CA GLU A 202 21.38 -7.17 -1.55
C GLU A 202 21.02 -8.62 -1.22
N ARG A 203 21.04 -9.50 -2.21
CA ARG A 203 20.68 -10.91 -2.05
C ARG A 203 21.75 -11.79 -2.67
N THR A 204 22.19 -12.78 -1.91
CA THR A 204 23.10 -13.84 -2.38
C THR A 204 22.42 -15.19 -2.22
N ILE A 205 22.35 -15.97 -3.30
CA ILE A 205 21.88 -17.37 -3.27
C ILE A 205 23.06 -18.24 -2.81
N VAL A 206 22.91 -18.93 -1.67
CA VAL A 206 24.02 -19.68 -1.05
C VAL A 206 24.52 -20.81 -1.97
N ALA A 207 23.62 -21.51 -2.67
CA ALA A 207 23.97 -22.65 -3.51
C ALA A 207 24.73 -22.28 -4.77
N THR A 208 24.45 -21.11 -5.37
CA THR A 208 25.02 -20.70 -6.68
C THR A 208 26.01 -19.55 -6.57
N GLY A 209 26.04 -18.84 -5.43
CA GLY A 209 26.80 -17.60 -5.28
C GLY A 209 26.21 -16.42 -6.08
N GLU A 210 25.08 -16.58 -6.72
CA GLU A 210 24.42 -15.52 -7.47
C GLU A 210 24.09 -14.33 -6.58
N TYR A 211 24.57 -13.16 -6.98
CA TYR A 211 24.36 -11.90 -6.27
C TYR A 211 23.43 -10.98 -7.08
N THR A 212 22.43 -10.43 -6.41
CA THR A 212 21.53 -9.42 -6.98
C THR A 212 21.42 -8.23 -6.05
N GLN A 213 21.29 -7.03 -6.62
CA GLN A 213 21.11 -5.78 -5.89
C GLN A 213 19.97 -4.97 -6.48
N GLU A 214 19.11 -4.41 -5.63
CA GLU A 214 18.03 -3.50 -6.01
C GLU A 214 17.98 -2.33 -5.04
N VAL A 215 17.68 -1.13 -5.54
CA VAL A 215 17.41 0.06 -4.72
C VAL A 215 16.00 0.57 -5.01
N ARG A 216 15.21 0.76 -3.95
CA ARG A 216 13.87 1.34 -4.03
C ARG A 216 13.82 2.63 -3.23
N TYR A 217 13.06 3.62 -3.75
CA TYR A 217 12.99 4.96 -3.18
C TYR A 217 11.59 5.26 -2.68
N TYR A 218 11.53 6.02 -1.56
CA TYR A 218 10.28 6.39 -0.91
C TYR A 218 10.34 7.82 -0.42
N VAL A 219 9.17 8.42 -0.23
CA VAL A 219 8.95 9.67 0.47
C VAL A 219 8.13 9.43 1.72
N THR A 220 8.39 10.19 2.80
CA THR A 220 7.71 9.98 4.07
C THR A 220 7.50 11.27 4.85
N SER A 221 6.42 11.33 5.62
CA SER A 221 6.18 12.36 6.62
C SER A 221 6.87 12.09 7.96
N LEU A 222 7.53 10.95 8.11
CA LEU A 222 8.38 10.65 9.27
C LEU A 222 9.72 11.37 9.13
N ASP A 223 10.28 11.79 10.25
CA ASP A 223 11.65 12.32 10.29
C ASP A 223 12.69 11.20 10.19
N ASN A 224 13.96 11.56 10.16
CA ASN A 224 15.06 10.60 10.01
C ASN A 224 15.55 10.01 11.32
N THR A 225 14.89 10.24 12.46
CA THR A 225 15.38 9.82 13.77
C THR A 225 15.24 8.32 14.03
N LYS A 226 14.32 7.65 13.30
CA LYS A 226 14.01 6.23 13.50
C LYS A 226 14.06 5.43 12.18
N PRO A 227 15.24 5.25 11.56
CA PRO A 227 15.36 4.54 10.28
C PRO A 227 14.92 3.08 10.37
N GLU A 228 15.00 2.45 11.54
CA GLU A 228 14.53 1.09 11.80
C GLU A 228 13.01 0.98 11.69
N GLU A 229 12.26 1.93 12.28
CA GLU A 229 10.80 1.98 12.19
C GLU A 229 10.34 2.16 10.74
N ILE A 230 11.01 3.05 9.98
CA ILE A 230 10.75 3.28 8.57
C ILE A 230 11.04 2.01 7.74
N ALA A 231 12.17 1.35 7.97
CA ALA A 231 12.53 0.10 7.29
C ALA A 231 11.51 -1.02 7.57
N SER A 232 11.09 -1.14 8.83
CA SER A 232 10.06 -2.10 9.25
C SER A 232 8.72 -1.80 8.59
N ALA A 233 8.28 -0.53 8.57
CA ALA A 233 7.02 -0.14 7.96
C ALA A 233 6.99 -0.41 6.45
N ILE A 234 8.09 -0.14 5.73
CA ILE A 234 8.23 -0.46 4.30
C ILE A 234 8.11 -1.97 4.07
N ARG A 235 8.69 -2.78 4.94
CA ARG A 235 8.58 -4.24 4.84
C ARG A 235 7.16 -4.73 5.11
N GLN A 236 6.48 -4.14 6.07
CA GLN A 236 5.11 -4.48 6.45
C GLN A 236 4.08 -4.14 5.35
N HIS A 237 4.41 -3.23 4.41
CA HIS A 237 3.53 -2.97 3.26
C HIS A 237 3.19 -4.25 2.47
N TRP A 238 4.16 -5.17 2.32
CA TRP A 238 3.96 -6.45 1.62
C TRP A 238 2.97 -7.39 2.30
N SER A 239 2.59 -7.10 3.55
CA SER A 239 1.59 -7.91 4.25
C SER A 239 0.21 -7.87 3.60
N ILE A 240 -0.16 -6.77 2.92
CA ILE A 240 -1.43 -6.71 2.18
C ILE A 240 -1.44 -7.67 0.99
N GLU A 241 -0.33 -7.79 0.27
CA GLU A 241 -0.23 -8.74 -0.83
C GLU A 241 -0.24 -10.19 -0.33
N ASN A 242 0.57 -10.50 0.68
CA ASN A 242 0.78 -11.87 1.18
C ASN A 242 -0.39 -12.37 2.04
N ASN A 243 -0.92 -11.53 2.92
CA ASN A 243 -1.92 -11.96 3.91
C ASN A 243 -3.36 -11.62 3.50
N LEU A 244 -3.57 -10.66 2.60
CA LEU A 244 -4.90 -10.35 2.09
C LEU A 244 -5.09 -10.83 0.65
N HIS A 245 -4.36 -10.25 -0.33
CA HIS A 245 -4.62 -10.52 -1.74
C HIS A 245 -4.36 -11.98 -2.11
N TRP A 246 -3.26 -12.56 -1.66
CA TRP A 246 -2.96 -13.97 -1.89
C TRP A 246 -4.03 -14.90 -1.28
N GLN A 247 -4.50 -14.62 -0.07
CA GLN A 247 -5.56 -15.40 0.56
C GLN A 247 -6.88 -15.31 -0.20
N LEU A 248 -7.25 -14.11 -0.67
CA LEU A 248 -8.44 -13.93 -1.48
C LEU A 248 -8.36 -14.73 -2.78
N ASP A 249 -7.18 -14.81 -3.42
CA ASP A 249 -7.03 -15.52 -4.69
C ASP A 249 -6.87 -17.02 -4.53
N VAL A 250 -6.08 -17.48 -3.59
CA VAL A 250 -5.73 -18.89 -3.42
C VAL A 250 -6.74 -19.62 -2.54
N THR A 251 -7.02 -19.08 -1.36
CA THR A 251 -7.91 -19.73 -0.37
C THR A 251 -9.38 -19.55 -0.76
N PHE A 252 -9.78 -18.31 -1.04
CA PHE A 252 -11.19 -17.99 -1.38
C PHE A 252 -11.50 -18.06 -2.87
N ARG A 253 -10.51 -18.25 -3.74
CA ARG A 253 -10.64 -18.36 -5.19
C ARG A 253 -11.45 -17.21 -5.79
N GLU A 254 -11.20 -15.98 -5.33
CA GLU A 254 -11.96 -14.80 -5.70
C GLU A 254 -11.98 -14.57 -7.21
N ASP A 255 -10.85 -14.75 -7.88
CA ASP A 255 -10.70 -14.57 -9.33
C ASP A 255 -11.39 -15.66 -10.18
N TYR A 256 -11.68 -16.83 -9.61
CA TYR A 256 -12.37 -17.92 -10.32
C TYR A 256 -13.89 -17.88 -10.14
N SER A 257 -14.38 -17.12 -9.19
CA SER A 257 -15.79 -17.11 -8.82
C SER A 257 -16.57 -16.10 -9.68
N LYS A 258 -17.35 -16.63 -10.63
CA LYS A 258 -18.29 -15.84 -11.45
C LYS A 258 -19.38 -15.26 -10.57
N LYS A 259 -19.36 -13.96 -10.36
CA LYS A 259 -20.35 -13.21 -9.59
C LYS A 259 -20.88 -12.06 -10.42
N VAL A 260 -22.18 -11.79 -10.27
CA VAL A 260 -22.89 -10.78 -11.07
C VAL A 260 -23.32 -9.60 -10.21
N LYS A 261 -23.46 -8.42 -10.80
CA LYS A 261 -23.95 -7.20 -10.13
C LYS A 261 -23.17 -6.92 -8.85
N ASN A 262 -23.89 -6.60 -7.77
CA ASN A 262 -23.32 -6.26 -6.46
C ASN A 262 -22.65 -7.46 -5.75
N ALA A 263 -22.92 -8.70 -6.20
CA ALA A 263 -22.43 -9.90 -5.51
C ALA A 263 -20.90 -9.93 -5.41
N ALA A 264 -20.16 -9.45 -6.41
CA ALA A 264 -18.69 -9.44 -6.36
C ALA A 264 -18.15 -8.58 -5.22
N ARG A 265 -18.61 -7.33 -5.09
CA ARG A 265 -18.20 -6.42 -4.00
C ARG A 265 -18.61 -6.96 -2.63
N ASN A 266 -19.85 -7.45 -2.50
CA ASN A 266 -20.38 -7.98 -1.25
C ASN A 266 -19.68 -9.28 -0.82
N PHE A 267 -19.34 -10.17 -1.73
CA PHE A 267 -18.55 -11.36 -1.41
C PHE A 267 -17.13 -11.00 -0.99
N SER A 268 -16.51 -10.01 -1.62
CA SER A 268 -15.20 -9.51 -1.19
C SER A 268 -15.21 -9.01 0.26
N VAL A 269 -16.28 -8.35 0.70
CA VAL A 269 -16.48 -8.01 2.11
C VAL A 269 -16.61 -9.27 2.97
N ALA A 270 -17.49 -10.20 2.59
CA ALA A 270 -17.74 -11.41 3.37
C ALA A 270 -16.46 -12.28 3.52
N THR A 271 -15.66 -12.41 2.46
CA THR A 271 -14.39 -13.15 2.52
C THR A 271 -13.34 -12.46 3.37
N LYS A 272 -13.30 -11.12 3.39
CA LYS A 272 -12.42 -10.35 4.30
C LYS A 272 -12.85 -10.50 5.76
N MET A 273 -14.16 -10.54 6.04
CA MET A 273 -14.65 -10.88 7.38
C MET A 273 -14.23 -12.31 7.78
N ALA A 274 -14.44 -13.28 6.90
CA ALA A 274 -14.05 -14.68 7.15
C ALA A 274 -12.54 -14.86 7.33
N LEU A 275 -11.71 -14.03 6.70
CA LEU A 275 -10.26 -14.06 6.89
C LEU A 275 -9.82 -13.53 8.26
N THR A 276 -10.66 -12.72 8.90
CA THR A 276 -10.38 -12.10 10.21
C THR A 276 -10.78 -13.00 11.39
N ILE A 277 -11.67 -13.98 11.18
CA ILE A 277 -12.17 -14.93 12.19
C ILE A 277 -11.27 -16.16 12.24
#